data_82026df57462a2c7a32093a721808539
#
_entry.id   82026df57462a2c7a32093a721808539
#
_cell.length_a   1.000
_cell.length_b   1.000
_cell.length_c   1.000
_cell.angle_alpha   90.00
_cell.angle_beta   90.00
_cell.angle_gamma   90.00
#
_symmetry.space_group_name_H-M   'P 1'
#
loop_
_entity.id
_entity.type
_entity.pdbx_description
1 polymer ?
#
loop_
_entity_poly.entity_id
_entity_poly.type
_entity_poly.pdbx_seq_one_letter_code
_entity_poly.pdbx_strand_id
1 'polypeptide(L)'
;GLPLSGSGSKDLGTGEDSQEGSAEGLGAEAFPAAEGQVGLGVDIVEIARMRRILERTPSFRTRVFSESERAYCDGTANPEVHYATRFAAREAVLKALGTGFAEGIGVRDVEVRRNAKGRPYAVLTGRAKAIAAERGVRELPLSLSYTHTDAVACAMAITEDSVRASEGRVDPMEELARRFKEARSLLDEMDLAQLHALIDGLTHIVDGEQGGGNARQGLHLHAGDARRLD
;
A
#
# COMPACT_ATOMS: atom_id res chain seq x y z
N GLY A 1 31.16 54.93 19.05
CA GLY A 1 30.44 54.92 20.27
C GLY A 1 29.87 53.54 20.53
N LEU A 2 30.54 52.78 21.34
CA LEU A 2 30.05 51.62 22.09
C LEU A 2 29.22 52.15 23.29
N PRO A 3 28.62 51.30 24.18
CA PRO A 3 28.10 49.94 24.14
C PRO A 3 26.68 49.84 24.76
N LEU A 4 26.13 48.62 24.96
CA LEU A 4 25.33 48.20 26.10
C LEU A 4 24.76 46.79 25.80
N SER A 5 25.25 45.74 26.34
CA SER A 5 24.96 45.00 27.59
C SER A 5 23.48 45.00 28.02
N GLY A 6 22.94 43.81 28.14
CA GLY A 6 21.65 43.54 28.77
C GLY A 6 21.25 42.08 28.66
N SER A 7 21.76 41.30 29.57
CA SER A 7 21.37 39.96 30.00
C SER A 7 19.88 39.86 30.34
N GLY A 8 19.28 38.71 30.06
CA GLY A 8 17.95 38.38 30.54
C GLY A 8 17.59 36.97 30.13
N SER A 9 18.28 36.01 30.75
CA SER A 9 17.84 34.62 30.77
C SER A 9 16.54 34.53 31.58
N LYS A 10 15.48 34.01 30.98
CA LYS A 10 14.33 33.45 31.72
C LYS A 10 14.08 32.08 31.16
N ASP A 11 14.53 31.12 31.95
CA ASP A 11 14.00 29.76 31.95
C ASP A 11 12.48 29.80 32.08
N LEU A 12 11.80 29.34 31.08
CA LEU A 12 10.42 28.91 31.19
C LEU A 12 10.41 27.40 30.92
N GLY A 13 10.36 26.64 32.00
CA GLY A 13 10.06 25.23 31.96
C GLY A 13 8.70 25.02 31.31
N THR A 14 8.72 24.40 30.15
CA THR A 14 7.53 23.79 29.55
C THR A 14 7.55 22.33 29.88
N GLY A 15 6.85 21.97 30.94
CA GLY A 15 6.31 20.64 31.12
C GLY A 15 5.18 20.49 30.12
N GLU A 16 5.42 19.92 28.95
CA GLU A 16 4.39 19.39 28.09
C GLU A 16 4.18 17.94 28.43
N ASP A 17 3.27 17.75 29.36
CA ASP A 17 2.59 16.50 29.61
C ASP A 17 1.63 16.30 28.41
N SER A 18 2.15 15.71 27.35
CA SER A 18 1.33 15.24 26.24
C SER A 18 0.61 13.98 26.69
N GLN A 19 -0.54 14.17 27.30
CA GLN A 19 -1.55 13.12 27.39
C GLN A 19 -1.95 12.76 25.95
N GLU A 20 -1.34 11.69 25.45
CA GLU A 20 -1.91 10.93 24.35
C GLU A 20 -3.28 10.44 24.78
N GLY A 21 -4.31 11.17 24.35
CA GLY A 21 -5.69 10.76 24.49
C GLY A 21 -5.88 9.44 23.77
N SER A 22 -6.06 8.38 24.54
CA SER A 22 -6.52 7.09 24.08
C SER A 22 -7.84 7.28 23.32
N ALA A 23 -7.77 7.18 22.00
CA ALA A 23 -8.94 7.06 21.13
C ALA A 23 -9.53 5.65 21.32
N GLU A 24 -10.18 5.40 22.42
CA GLU A 24 -11.13 4.32 22.59
C GLU A 24 -12.41 4.69 21.84
N GLY A 25 -12.50 4.22 20.61
CA GLY A 25 -13.71 4.41 19.82
C GLY A 25 -13.62 3.76 18.46
N LEU A 26 -14.25 2.57 18.33
CA LEU A 26 -14.50 1.84 17.07
C LEU A 26 -13.26 1.36 16.34
N GLY A 27 -12.63 0.30 16.86
CA GLY A 27 -11.93 -0.72 16.07
C GLY A 27 -11.05 -0.27 14.89
N ALA A 28 -10.37 0.89 14.97
CA ALA A 28 -9.40 1.28 13.96
C ALA A 28 -8.15 0.41 14.14
N GLU A 29 -7.97 -0.56 13.27
CA GLU A 29 -6.76 -1.37 13.20
C GLU A 29 -5.72 -0.65 12.35
N ALA A 30 -4.57 -0.31 12.95
CA ALA A 30 -3.45 0.26 12.22
C ALA A 30 -2.68 -0.89 11.55
N PHE A 31 -2.63 -0.87 10.22
CA PHE A 31 -1.82 -1.82 9.47
C PHE A 31 -0.37 -1.33 9.45
N PRO A 32 0.60 -2.13 9.91
CA PRO A 32 2.01 -1.76 9.81
C PRO A 32 2.41 -1.59 8.36
N ALA A 33 3.30 -0.63 8.09
CA ALA A 33 3.91 -0.51 6.77
C ALA A 33 4.60 -1.82 6.41
N ALA A 34 4.39 -2.31 5.19
CA ALA A 34 5.04 -3.52 4.71
C ALA A 34 6.54 -3.24 4.56
N GLU A 35 7.33 -3.56 5.56
CA GLU A 35 8.78 -3.46 5.49
C GLU A 35 9.33 -4.54 4.57
N GLY A 36 9.93 -4.12 3.45
CA GLY A 36 10.81 -4.96 2.62
C GLY A 36 10.15 -5.90 1.62
N GLN A 37 8.83 -6.01 1.55
CA GLN A 37 8.18 -7.00 0.69
C GLN A 37 7.67 -6.46 -0.65
N VAL A 38 7.19 -5.23 -0.70
CA VAL A 38 6.72 -4.58 -1.93
C VAL A 38 7.14 -3.12 -1.91
N GLY A 39 7.88 -2.71 -2.92
CA GLY A 39 8.18 -1.30 -3.15
C GLY A 39 7.07 -0.62 -3.94
N LEU A 40 6.59 0.52 -3.49
CA LEU A 40 5.61 1.34 -4.19
C LEU A 40 6.22 2.69 -4.53
N GLY A 41 6.06 3.13 -5.78
CA GLY A 41 6.51 4.43 -6.24
C GLY A 41 5.43 5.12 -7.05
N VAL A 42 5.20 6.39 -6.74
CA VAL A 42 4.30 7.27 -7.50
C VAL A 42 5.04 8.57 -7.79
N ASP A 43 4.85 9.09 -8.99
CA ASP A 43 5.37 10.38 -9.37
C ASP A 43 4.40 11.15 -10.27
N ILE A 44 4.46 12.49 -10.17
CA ILE A 44 3.63 13.42 -10.93
C ILE A 44 4.53 14.47 -11.58
N VAL A 45 4.29 14.71 -12.86
CA VAL A 45 5.03 15.71 -13.65
C VAL A 45 4.06 16.65 -14.34
N GLU A 46 4.20 17.95 -14.09
CA GLU A 46 3.44 18.99 -14.79
C GLU A 46 3.84 19.04 -16.27
N ILE A 47 2.89 18.85 -17.17
CA ILE A 47 3.10 18.79 -18.62
C ILE A 47 3.65 20.11 -19.16
N ALA A 48 3.13 21.25 -18.66
CA ALA A 48 3.61 22.57 -19.06
C ALA A 48 5.08 22.80 -18.67
N ARG A 49 5.53 22.27 -17.52
CA ARG A 49 6.94 22.28 -17.12
C ARG A 49 7.79 21.45 -18.07
N MET A 50 7.34 20.26 -18.44
CA MET A 50 8.05 19.42 -19.40
C MET A 50 8.18 20.10 -20.76
N ARG A 51 7.12 20.71 -21.27
CA ARG A 51 7.15 21.51 -22.52
C ARG A 51 8.23 22.60 -22.46
N ARG A 52 8.24 23.39 -21.39
CA ARG A 52 9.26 24.46 -21.22
C ARG A 52 10.70 23.90 -21.19
N ILE A 53 10.92 22.76 -20.56
CA ILE A 53 12.24 22.11 -20.51
C ILE A 53 12.67 21.66 -21.91
N LEU A 54 11.77 21.02 -22.65
CA LEU A 54 12.05 20.53 -24.01
C LEU A 54 12.36 21.67 -25.00
N GLU A 55 11.71 22.81 -24.83
CA GLU A 55 11.96 24.04 -25.64
C GLU A 55 13.26 24.74 -25.25
N ARG A 56 13.52 24.92 -23.96
CA ARG A 56 14.68 25.68 -23.47
C ARG A 56 15.98 24.89 -23.48
N THR A 57 15.89 23.58 -23.38
CA THR A 57 17.04 22.68 -23.28
C THR A 57 16.88 21.49 -24.21
N PRO A 58 17.07 21.66 -25.54
CA PRO A 58 16.89 20.58 -26.51
C PRO A 58 17.70 19.31 -26.20
N SER A 59 18.91 19.49 -25.62
CA SER A 59 19.77 18.38 -25.19
C SER A 59 19.17 17.51 -24.06
N PHE A 60 18.14 17.99 -23.36
CA PHE A 60 17.43 17.24 -22.34
C PHE A 60 16.84 15.94 -22.90
N ARG A 61 16.26 15.98 -24.10
CA ARG A 61 15.71 14.81 -24.80
C ARG A 61 16.76 13.70 -24.94
N THR A 62 17.93 14.05 -25.47
CA THR A 62 18.98 13.06 -25.72
C THR A 62 19.71 12.60 -24.47
N ARG A 63 19.75 13.42 -23.43
CA ARG A 63 20.37 13.07 -22.16
C ARG A 63 19.52 12.11 -21.32
N VAL A 64 18.21 12.31 -21.34
CA VAL A 64 17.28 11.62 -20.43
C VAL A 64 16.60 10.43 -21.08
N PHE A 65 16.24 10.53 -22.34
CA PHE A 65 15.42 9.52 -23.02
C PHE A 65 16.23 8.73 -24.05
N SER A 66 15.96 7.44 -24.13
CA SER A 66 16.54 6.57 -25.14
C SER A 66 16.06 6.96 -26.54
N GLU A 67 16.72 6.43 -27.57
CA GLU A 67 16.33 6.66 -28.96
C GLU A 67 14.89 6.15 -29.21
N SER A 68 14.55 4.98 -28.71
CA SER A 68 13.22 4.38 -28.89
C SER A 68 12.13 5.20 -28.19
N GLU A 69 12.40 5.74 -27.02
CA GLU A 69 11.47 6.63 -26.31
C GLU A 69 11.25 7.94 -27.06
N ARG A 70 12.32 8.53 -27.59
CA ARG A 70 12.24 9.76 -28.38
C ARG A 70 11.44 9.53 -29.66
N ALA A 71 11.76 8.47 -30.39
CA ALA A 71 11.02 8.13 -31.62
C ALA A 71 9.53 7.96 -31.36
N TYR A 72 9.17 7.31 -30.24
CA TYR A 72 7.77 7.18 -29.86
C TYR A 72 7.14 8.53 -29.50
N CYS A 73 7.77 9.32 -28.63
CA CYS A 73 7.21 10.58 -28.16
C CYS A 73 7.04 11.57 -29.30
N ASP A 74 8.08 11.73 -30.14
CA ASP A 74 8.09 12.69 -31.25
C ASP A 74 7.11 12.29 -32.36
N GLY A 75 6.73 11.00 -32.45
CA GLY A 75 5.71 10.50 -33.36
C GLY A 75 4.25 10.74 -32.94
N THR A 76 4.03 11.39 -31.78
CA THR A 76 2.68 11.67 -31.25
C THR A 76 2.26 13.12 -31.48
N ALA A 77 0.95 13.39 -31.40
CA ALA A 77 0.41 14.75 -31.56
C ALA A 77 0.82 15.70 -30.43
N ASN A 78 1.08 15.17 -29.22
CA ASN A 78 1.45 15.93 -28.02
C ASN A 78 2.70 15.31 -27.39
N PRO A 79 3.89 15.52 -27.95
CA PRO A 79 5.13 14.89 -27.48
C PRO A 79 5.41 15.14 -25.99
N GLU A 80 5.15 16.35 -25.51
CA GLU A 80 5.41 16.76 -24.12
C GLU A 80 4.65 15.92 -23.10
N VAL A 81 3.42 15.47 -23.42
CA VAL A 81 2.64 14.58 -22.56
C VAL A 81 3.35 13.24 -22.40
N HIS A 82 3.85 12.71 -23.51
CA HIS A 82 4.52 11.42 -23.53
C HIS A 82 5.93 11.46 -22.94
N TYR A 83 6.63 12.58 -23.08
CA TYR A 83 7.87 12.81 -22.36
C TYR A 83 7.64 12.95 -20.85
N ALA A 84 6.59 13.67 -20.44
CA ALA A 84 6.23 13.83 -19.04
C ALA A 84 5.84 12.49 -18.40
N THR A 85 5.03 11.68 -19.05
CA THR A 85 4.65 10.34 -18.54
C THR A 85 5.86 9.41 -18.40
N ARG A 86 6.81 9.45 -19.34
CA ARG A 86 8.04 8.64 -19.23
C ARG A 86 8.97 9.12 -18.15
N PHE A 87 9.05 10.43 -17.96
CA PHE A 87 9.84 10.99 -16.86
C PHE A 87 9.23 10.60 -15.50
N ALA A 88 7.92 10.78 -15.33
CA ALA A 88 7.22 10.33 -14.13
C ALA A 88 7.41 8.83 -13.87
N ALA A 89 7.37 8.01 -14.93
CA ALA A 89 7.60 6.58 -14.82
C ALA A 89 8.99 6.22 -14.29
N ARG A 90 10.05 6.90 -14.76
CA ARG A 90 11.41 6.72 -14.20
C ARG A 90 11.45 6.99 -12.72
N GLU A 91 10.95 8.15 -12.32
CA GLU A 91 10.89 8.54 -10.91
C GLU A 91 10.09 7.53 -10.08
N ALA A 92 8.92 7.11 -10.58
CA ALA A 92 8.10 6.12 -9.90
C ALA A 92 8.82 4.77 -9.74
N VAL A 93 9.49 4.29 -10.79
CA VAL A 93 10.29 3.04 -10.74
C VAL A 93 11.42 3.16 -9.73
N LEU A 94 12.17 4.26 -9.72
CA LEU A 94 13.26 4.48 -8.76
C LEU A 94 12.76 4.59 -7.32
N LYS A 95 11.60 5.22 -7.11
CA LYS A 95 10.93 5.24 -5.80
C LYS A 95 10.48 3.85 -5.37
N ALA A 96 9.93 3.05 -6.27
CA ALA A 96 9.56 1.66 -6.00
C ALA A 96 10.79 0.79 -5.66
N LEU A 97 11.93 1.05 -6.30
CA LEU A 97 13.20 0.45 -5.95
C LEU A 97 13.80 1.02 -4.64
N GLY A 98 13.23 2.12 -4.08
CA GLY A 98 13.67 2.72 -2.84
C GLY A 98 15.00 3.49 -2.92
N THR A 99 15.40 3.94 -4.12
CA THR A 99 16.71 4.58 -4.34
C THR A 99 16.61 6.05 -4.76
N GLY A 100 15.54 6.44 -5.47
CA GLY A 100 15.57 7.70 -6.22
C GLY A 100 16.72 7.71 -7.23
N PHE A 101 17.29 8.88 -7.54
CA PHE A 101 18.50 9.00 -8.37
C PHE A 101 19.81 8.94 -7.54
N ALA A 102 19.78 8.34 -6.39
CA ALA A 102 20.96 8.11 -5.56
C ALA A 102 21.67 6.80 -5.96
N GLU A 103 22.73 6.45 -5.24
CA GLU A 103 23.44 5.17 -5.38
C GLU A 103 24.10 4.94 -6.76
N GLY A 104 24.44 6.01 -7.49
CA GLY A 104 25.13 5.91 -8.78
C GLY A 104 24.23 5.52 -9.95
N ILE A 105 22.92 5.64 -9.80
CA ILE A 105 21.95 5.37 -10.87
C ILE A 105 22.02 6.46 -11.93
N GLY A 106 22.21 6.03 -13.18
CA GLY A 106 22.14 6.90 -14.34
C GLY A 106 20.69 7.21 -14.72
N VAL A 107 20.43 8.43 -15.17
CA VAL A 107 19.08 8.86 -15.60
C VAL A 107 18.50 7.99 -16.73
N ARG A 108 19.34 7.30 -17.49
CA ARG A 108 18.96 6.39 -18.59
C ARG A 108 18.92 4.93 -18.19
N ASP A 109 19.21 4.61 -16.94
CA ASP A 109 19.17 3.23 -16.43
C ASP A 109 17.75 2.66 -16.36
N VAL A 110 16.74 3.53 -16.46
CA VAL A 110 15.34 3.15 -16.58
C VAL A 110 14.80 3.63 -17.92
N GLU A 111 14.38 2.73 -18.79
CA GLU A 111 13.72 3.02 -20.05
C GLU A 111 12.27 2.53 -20.00
N VAL A 112 11.33 3.30 -20.55
CA VAL A 112 9.91 2.94 -20.60
C VAL A 112 9.54 2.55 -22.03
N ARG A 113 9.13 1.31 -22.18
CA ARG A 113 8.66 0.74 -23.46
C ARG A 113 7.18 0.36 -23.41
N ARG A 114 6.61 0.03 -24.53
CA ARG A 114 5.28 -0.55 -24.65
C ARG A 114 5.37 -1.92 -25.35
N ASN A 115 4.59 -2.87 -24.85
CA ASN A 115 4.46 -4.16 -25.52
C ASN A 115 3.48 -4.07 -26.72
N ALA A 116 3.32 -5.17 -27.44
CA ALA A 116 2.42 -5.24 -28.61
C ALA A 116 0.94 -4.90 -28.29
N LYS A 117 0.52 -5.04 -27.01
CA LYS A 117 -0.81 -4.69 -26.52
C LYS A 117 -0.90 -3.25 -26.01
N GLY A 118 0.16 -2.44 -26.19
CA GLY A 118 0.22 -1.05 -25.74
C GLY A 118 0.47 -0.85 -24.24
N ARG A 119 0.68 -1.93 -23.46
CA ARG A 119 0.97 -1.81 -22.02
C ARG A 119 2.38 -1.30 -21.78
N PRO A 120 2.57 -0.30 -20.91
CA PRO A 120 3.88 0.18 -20.54
C PRO A 120 4.62 -0.86 -19.68
N TYR A 121 5.92 -0.92 -19.84
CA TYR A 121 6.83 -1.69 -18.97
C TYR A 121 8.18 -0.99 -18.88
N ALA A 122 8.90 -1.23 -17.79
CA ALA A 122 10.24 -0.69 -17.57
C ALA A 122 11.30 -1.69 -18.03
N VAL A 123 12.34 -1.17 -18.68
CA VAL A 123 13.59 -1.88 -18.96
C VAL A 123 14.68 -1.26 -18.11
N LEU A 124 15.30 -2.08 -17.27
CA LEU A 124 16.38 -1.64 -16.38
C LEU A 124 17.75 -2.01 -16.96
N THR A 125 18.69 -1.08 -16.89
CA THR A 125 20.08 -1.26 -17.26
C THR A 125 20.99 -0.73 -16.14
N GLY A 126 22.30 -0.91 -16.29
CA GLY A 126 23.28 -0.33 -15.38
C GLY A 126 23.03 -0.60 -13.90
N ARG A 127 23.15 0.44 -13.10
CA ARG A 127 23.00 0.34 -11.64
C ARG A 127 21.56 0.06 -11.20
N ALA A 128 20.56 0.59 -11.90
CA ALA A 128 19.15 0.29 -11.58
C ALA A 128 18.85 -1.21 -11.71
N LYS A 129 19.39 -1.87 -12.74
CA LYS A 129 19.27 -3.34 -12.90
C LYS A 129 19.96 -4.09 -11.77
N ALA A 130 21.17 -3.67 -11.37
CA ALA A 130 21.90 -4.30 -10.29
C ALA A 130 21.14 -4.21 -8.97
N ILE A 131 20.59 -3.04 -8.63
CA ILE A 131 19.80 -2.83 -7.41
C ILE A 131 18.51 -3.66 -7.43
N ALA A 132 17.81 -3.73 -8.56
CA ALA A 132 16.63 -4.57 -8.67
C ALA A 132 16.96 -6.05 -8.40
N ALA A 133 18.11 -6.54 -8.91
CA ALA A 133 18.58 -7.90 -8.65
C ALA A 133 18.98 -8.09 -7.18
N GLU A 134 19.73 -7.15 -6.58
CA GLU A 134 20.15 -7.17 -5.17
C GLU A 134 18.94 -7.23 -4.22
N ARG A 135 17.83 -6.58 -4.60
CA ARG A 135 16.57 -6.55 -3.83
C ARG A 135 15.62 -7.69 -4.18
N GLY A 136 16.02 -8.62 -5.05
CA GLY A 136 15.22 -9.77 -5.44
C GLY A 136 13.92 -9.39 -6.19
N VAL A 137 13.93 -8.27 -6.92
CA VAL A 137 12.75 -7.82 -7.69
C VAL A 137 12.47 -8.78 -8.83
N ARG A 138 11.27 -9.33 -8.87
CA ARG A 138 10.77 -10.25 -9.90
C ARG A 138 9.92 -9.56 -10.94
N GLU A 139 9.09 -8.62 -10.52
CA GLU A 139 8.16 -7.91 -11.38
C GLU A 139 8.16 -6.42 -11.07
N LEU A 140 7.95 -5.60 -12.08
CA LEU A 140 7.80 -4.15 -12.02
C LEU A 140 6.55 -3.70 -12.77
N PRO A 141 5.34 -3.99 -12.25
CA PRO A 141 4.12 -3.43 -12.81
C PRO A 141 4.19 -1.92 -12.87
N LEU A 142 3.81 -1.36 -14.03
CA LEU A 142 3.86 0.08 -14.31
C LEU A 142 2.53 0.54 -14.89
N SER A 143 2.00 1.62 -14.34
CA SER A 143 0.79 2.28 -14.83
C SER A 143 1.07 3.75 -15.10
N LEU A 144 0.60 4.24 -16.24
CA LEU A 144 0.75 5.63 -16.67
C LEU A 144 -0.62 6.23 -16.94
N SER A 145 -0.81 7.46 -16.49
CA SER A 145 -2.01 8.25 -16.76
C SER A 145 -1.63 9.71 -16.96
N TYR A 146 -2.53 10.50 -17.52
CA TYR A 146 -2.35 11.94 -17.64
C TYR A 146 -3.68 12.66 -17.70
N THR A 147 -3.67 13.92 -17.30
CA THR A 147 -4.74 14.89 -17.44
C THR A 147 -4.33 15.96 -18.46
N HIS A 148 -5.05 17.07 -18.51
CA HIS A 148 -4.65 18.23 -19.31
C HIS A 148 -3.40 18.92 -18.76
N THR A 149 -3.13 18.79 -17.46
CA THR A 149 -2.07 19.50 -16.75
C THR A 149 -0.93 18.61 -16.30
N ASP A 150 -1.22 17.36 -15.93
CA ASP A 150 -0.28 16.51 -15.21
C ASP A 150 -0.19 15.12 -15.82
N ALA A 151 1.03 14.58 -15.83
CA ALA A 151 1.33 13.20 -16.11
C ALA A 151 1.64 12.48 -14.80
N VAL A 152 1.06 11.30 -14.61
CA VAL A 152 1.19 10.49 -13.40
C VAL A 152 1.72 9.11 -13.76
N ALA A 153 2.60 8.58 -12.93
CA ALA A 153 3.05 7.20 -13.02
C ALA A 153 2.99 6.52 -11.65
N CYS A 154 2.63 5.25 -11.67
CA CYS A 154 2.70 4.38 -10.51
C CYS A 154 3.51 3.13 -10.89
N ALA A 155 4.46 2.76 -10.05
CA ALA A 155 5.26 1.55 -10.20
C ALA A 155 5.24 0.74 -8.91
N MET A 156 5.34 -0.58 -9.04
CA MET A 156 5.44 -1.48 -7.91
C MET A 156 6.63 -2.42 -8.13
N ALA A 157 7.48 -2.57 -7.13
CA ALA A 157 8.55 -3.56 -7.14
C ALA A 157 8.11 -4.78 -6.33
N ILE A 158 7.81 -5.88 -7.00
CA ILE A 158 7.40 -7.14 -6.41
C ILE A 158 8.63 -8.01 -6.25
N THR A 159 8.96 -8.39 -5.02
CA THR A 159 10.13 -9.21 -4.70
C THR A 159 9.77 -10.68 -4.53
N GLU A 160 10.78 -11.56 -4.53
CA GLU A 160 10.58 -12.98 -4.23
C GLU A 160 9.93 -13.21 -2.86
N ASP A 161 10.32 -12.42 -1.87
CA ASP A 161 9.77 -12.53 -0.52
C ASP A 161 8.30 -12.13 -0.46
N SER A 162 7.87 -11.14 -1.26
CA SER A 162 6.46 -10.77 -1.35
C SER A 162 5.60 -11.86 -1.99
N VAL A 163 6.14 -12.57 -2.98
CA VAL A 163 5.46 -13.71 -3.61
C VAL A 163 5.33 -14.86 -2.62
N ARG A 164 6.42 -15.23 -1.95
CA ARG A 164 6.41 -16.28 -0.92
C ARG A 164 5.46 -15.97 0.24
N ALA A 165 5.42 -14.71 0.68
CA ALA A 165 4.49 -14.29 1.73
C ALA A 165 3.02 -14.41 1.30
N SER A 166 2.72 -14.21 0.00
CA SER A 166 1.36 -14.41 -0.52
C SER A 166 1.00 -15.89 -0.67
N GLU A 167 1.95 -16.72 -1.09
CA GLU A 167 1.75 -18.18 -1.21
C GLU A 167 1.63 -18.86 0.16
N GLY A 168 2.31 -18.33 1.19
CA GLY A 168 2.22 -18.82 2.57
C GLY A 168 0.95 -18.40 3.31
N ARG A 169 0.12 -17.53 2.73
CA ARG A 169 -1.20 -17.20 3.28
C ARG A 169 -2.16 -18.31 2.89
N VAL A 170 -2.38 -19.23 3.85
CA VAL A 170 -3.45 -20.21 3.73
C VAL A 170 -4.76 -19.46 3.53
N ASP A 171 -5.54 -19.86 2.53
CA ASP A 171 -6.87 -19.29 2.31
C ASP A 171 -7.67 -19.45 3.62
N PRO A 172 -8.20 -18.35 4.20
CA PRO A 172 -8.97 -18.41 5.44
C PRO A 172 -10.13 -19.42 5.37
N MET A 173 -10.69 -19.66 4.17
CA MET A 173 -11.74 -20.65 3.95
C MET A 173 -11.20 -22.08 3.96
N GLU A 174 -10.01 -22.31 3.42
CA GLU A 174 -9.36 -23.64 3.51
C GLU A 174 -8.96 -23.96 4.94
N GLU A 175 -8.41 -22.99 5.68
CA GLU A 175 -8.06 -23.16 7.09
C GLU A 175 -9.32 -23.43 7.94
N LEU A 176 -10.41 -22.71 7.70
CA LEU A 176 -11.68 -22.93 8.37
C LEU A 176 -12.24 -24.32 8.04
N ALA A 177 -12.22 -24.74 6.77
CA ALA A 177 -12.66 -26.05 6.34
C ALA A 177 -11.82 -27.17 6.99
N ARG A 178 -10.50 -26.99 7.10
CA ARG A 178 -9.59 -27.91 7.79
C ARG A 178 -9.96 -28.05 9.27
N ARG A 179 -10.14 -26.93 9.97
CA ARG A 179 -10.55 -26.91 11.39
C ARG A 179 -11.92 -27.55 11.60
N PHE A 180 -12.86 -27.32 10.71
CA PHE A 180 -14.17 -27.98 10.74
C PHE A 180 -14.06 -29.49 10.57
N LYS A 181 -13.21 -29.94 9.65
CA LYS A 181 -12.96 -31.36 9.42
C LYS A 181 -12.30 -32.03 10.64
N GLU A 182 -11.31 -31.37 11.24
CA GLU A 182 -10.65 -31.83 12.46
C GLU A 182 -11.63 -31.92 13.64
N ALA A 183 -12.43 -30.85 13.85
CA ALA A 183 -13.46 -30.86 14.91
C ALA A 183 -14.50 -31.94 14.72
N ARG A 184 -14.93 -32.17 13.48
CA ARG A 184 -15.88 -33.28 13.14
C ARG A 184 -15.27 -34.62 13.41
N SER A 185 -14.01 -34.86 13.05
CA SER A 185 -13.30 -36.12 13.33
C SER A 185 -13.21 -36.39 14.83
N LEU A 186 -12.93 -35.35 15.64
CA LEU A 186 -12.92 -35.48 17.10
C LEU A 186 -14.30 -35.85 17.66
N LEU A 187 -15.38 -35.29 17.12
CA LEU A 187 -16.74 -35.60 17.54
C LEU A 187 -17.14 -37.00 17.13
N ASP A 188 -16.72 -37.48 15.96
CA ASP A 188 -16.99 -38.85 15.47
C ASP A 188 -16.22 -39.91 16.28
N GLU A 189 -15.09 -39.57 16.91
CA GLU A 189 -14.29 -40.44 17.78
C GLU A 189 -14.77 -40.44 19.25
N MET A 190 -15.61 -39.48 19.64
CA MET A 190 -16.15 -39.38 21.02
C MET A 190 -17.35 -40.33 21.20
N ASP A 191 -17.33 -41.08 22.28
CA ASP A 191 -18.50 -41.85 22.68
C ASP A 191 -19.62 -40.94 23.24
N LEU A 192 -20.87 -41.51 23.34
CA LEU A 192 -22.03 -40.75 23.81
C LEU A 192 -21.85 -40.17 25.22
N ALA A 193 -21.11 -40.82 26.09
CA ALA A 193 -20.86 -40.37 27.46
C ALA A 193 -19.90 -39.15 27.50
N GLN A 194 -18.89 -39.16 26.64
CA GLN A 194 -17.96 -38.02 26.49
C GLN A 194 -18.66 -36.81 25.87
N LEU A 195 -19.58 -37.04 24.91
CA LEU A 195 -20.38 -35.98 24.30
C LEU A 195 -21.31 -35.30 25.31
N HIS A 196 -22.00 -36.11 26.16
CA HIS A 196 -22.83 -35.55 27.23
C HIS A 196 -22.02 -34.75 28.24
N ALA A 197 -20.83 -35.19 28.66
CA ALA A 197 -19.97 -34.49 29.58
C ALA A 197 -19.48 -33.13 29.02
N LEU A 198 -19.23 -33.06 27.71
CA LEU A 198 -18.83 -31.82 27.04
C LEU A 198 -19.99 -30.80 26.98
N ILE A 199 -21.21 -31.29 26.68
CA ILE A 199 -22.42 -30.46 26.64
C ILE A 199 -22.74 -29.92 28.04
N ASP A 200 -22.68 -30.77 29.07
CA ASP A 200 -22.89 -30.35 30.46
C ASP A 200 -21.83 -29.30 30.91
N GLY A 201 -20.58 -29.47 30.51
CA GLY A 201 -19.51 -28.50 30.78
C GLY A 201 -19.74 -27.13 30.12
N LEU A 202 -20.25 -27.15 28.92
CA LEU A 202 -20.55 -25.91 28.18
C LEU A 202 -21.77 -25.16 28.74
N THR A 203 -22.82 -25.89 29.17
CA THR A 203 -23.99 -25.26 29.81
C THR A 203 -23.64 -24.63 31.15
N HIS A 204 -22.75 -25.22 31.96
CA HIS A 204 -22.28 -24.61 33.19
C HIS A 204 -21.46 -23.32 32.96
N ILE A 205 -20.75 -23.20 31.84
CA ILE A 205 -20.01 -21.95 31.52
C ILE A 205 -21.00 -20.85 31.14
N VAL A 206 -22.04 -21.15 30.37
CA VAL A 206 -23.06 -20.19 29.94
C VAL A 206 -23.92 -19.72 31.13
N ASP A 207 -24.27 -20.61 32.03
CA ASP A 207 -25.06 -20.26 33.21
C ASP A 207 -24.22 -19.53 34.29
N GLY A 208 -22.91 -19.74 34.32
CA GLY A 208 -21.98 -19.04 35.22
C GLY A 208 -21.78 -17.55 34.93
N GLU A 209 -21.95 -17.13 33.68
CA GLU A 209 -21.85 -15.73 33.26
C GLU A 209 -23.14 -14.90 33.49
N GLN A 210 -24.27 -15.54 33.80
CA GLN A 210 -25.54 -14.84 34.10
C GLN A 210 -25.76 -14.46 35.57
N GLY A 211 -24.80 -14.72 36.43
CA GLY A 211 -24.90 -14.52 37.89
C GLY A 211 -24.44 -13.14 38.42
N GLY A 212 -24.33 -12.12 37.62
CA GLY A 212 -23.86 -10.82 38.07
C GLY A 212 -24.44 -9.63 37.33
N GLY A 213 -25.63 -9.17 37.67
CA GLY A 213 -26.10 -7.90 37.09
C GLY A 213 -27.62 -7.74 37.03
N ASN A 214 -28.24 -7.47 38.16
CA ASN A 214 -29.63 -7.08 38.28
C ASN A 214 -29.79 -5.63 37.73
N ALA A 215 -30.46 -5.44 36.59
CA ALA A 215 -31.15 -4.19 36.28
C ALA A 215 -32.32 -4.45 35.33
N ARG A 216 -33.50 -4.39 35.91
CA ARG A 216 -34.78 -4.32 35.21
C ARG A 216 -34.83 -3.09 34.29
N GLN A 217 -35.14 -3.25 33.04
CA GLN A 217 -36.02 -2.30 32.37
C GLN A 217 -36.71 -3.02 31.19
N GLY A 218 -38.03 -3.05 31.28
CA GLY A 218 -38.90 -3.68 30.32
C GLY A 218 -38.94 -2.95 28.97
N LEU A 219 -38.93 -3.70 27.92
CA LEU A 219 -39.33 -3.21 26.60
C LEU A 219 -40.52 -4.05 26.12
N HIS A 220 -41.67 -3.42 26.13
CA HIS A 220 -42.88 -3.93 25.48
C HIS A 220 -42.67 -4.10 24.00
N LEU A 221 -42.69 -5.31 23.52
CA LEU A 221 -42.85 -5.61 22.11
C LEU A 221 -44.34 -5.67 21.77
N HIS A 222 -44.79 -4.69 21.02
CA HIS A 222 -46.12 -4.71 20.38
C HIS A 222 -46.06 -5.60 19.15
N ALA A 223 -46.84 -6.65 19.21
CA ALA A 223 -47.18 -7.47 18.04
C ALA A 223 -48.38 -6.81 17.32
N GLY A 224 -48.29 -6.72 16.04
CA GLY A 224 -49.38 -6.28 15.12
C GLY A 224 -48.72 -5.94 13.81
N ASP A 225 -49.05 -6.39 12.71
CA ASP A 225 -50.21 -6.98 12.10
C ASP A 225 -49.83 -7.35 10.66
N ALA A 226 -50.06 -8.56 10.29
CA ALA A 226 -49.91 -9.01 8.92
C ALA A 226 -51.23 -8.72 8.17
N ARG A 227 -51.18 -7.89 7.11
CA ARG A 227 -52.16 -7.93 6.01
C ARG A 227 -51.54 -7.45 4.71
N ARG A 228 -51.43 -8.40 3.80
CA ARG A 228 -51.94 -8.45 2.41
C ARG A 228 -52.14 -7.11 1.73
N LEU A 229 -51.66 -7.03 0.54
CA LEU A 229 -52.42 -6.65 -0.68
C LEU A 229 -51.57 -6.92 -1.92
N ASP A 230 -52.15 -7.71 -2.76
CA ASP A 230 -52.28 -7.78 -4.22
C ASP A 230 -51.08 -7.30 -5.08
#